data_03631b83f4599d18908baf7078b356f1
#
_entry.id   03631b83f4599d18908baf7078b356f1
#
_cell.length_a   1.000
_cell.length_b   1.000
_cell.length_c   1.000
_cell.angle_alpha   90.00
_cell.angle_beta   90.00
_cell.angle_gamma   90.00
#
_symmetry.space_group_name_H-M   'P 1'
#
loop_
_entity.id
_entity.type
_entity.pdbx_description
1 polymer ?
#
loop_
_entity_poly.entity_id
_entity_poly.type
_entity_poly.pdbx_seq_one_letter_code
_entity_poly.pdbx_strand_id
1 'polypeptide(L)'
;MGTFYRSRHELVFAFKNGSAPHINSFELGQHGRYRTNVWCYKGVNTLRSGRMDELALHPTVKPVQMIADAIKDVSQRGAIVLDLFGGSGSTLIAAHKTGRRGYLCELDPIYCDRIIRRWEAYAKDEAELIACGIGEGALVGAAG
;
A
#
# COMPACT_ATOMS: atom_id res chain seq x y z
N MET A 1 9.88 -24.97 -4.10
CA MET A 1 10.62 -24.57 -2.88
C MET A 1 12.10 -24.76 -3.17
N GLY A 2 12.94 -23.78 -2.81
CA GLY A 2 14.38 -23.91 -2.98
C GLY A 2 14.96 -25.01 -2.11
N THR A 3 15.98 -25.66 -2.62
CA THR A 3 16.64 -26.83 -1.98
C THR A 3 17.77 -26.44 -1.04
N PHE A 4 18.08 -25.13 -0.89
CA PHE A 4 19.21 -24.66 -0.12
C PHE A 4 18.75 -23.74 1.02
N TYR A 5 18.90 -22.42 0.91
CA TYR A 5 18.44 -21.52 1.97
C TYR A 5 17.06 -20.92 1.69
N ARG A 6 16.23 -20.76 2.73
CA ARG A 6 15.00 -19.99 2.63
C ARG A 6 15.29 -18.51 2.74
N SER A 7 14.87 -17.72 1.76
CA SER A 7 14.89 -16.27 1.87
C SER A 7 13.93 -15.81 2.99
N ARG A 8 14.40 -14.92 3.84
CA ARG A 8 13.62 -14.27 4.92
C ARG A 8 13.52 -12.77 4.76
N HIS A 9 13.96 -12.24 3.64
CA HIS A 9 13.98 -10.82 3.38
C HIS A 9 13.43 -10.49 2.00
N GLU A 10 12.97 -9.27 1.84
CA GLU A 10 12.67 -8.62 0.57
C GLU A 10 13.47 -7.32 0.52
N LEU A 11 13.89 -6.92 -0.68
CA LEU A 11 14.58 -5.65 -0.89
C LEU A 11 13.56 -4.58 -1.27
N VAL A 12 13.67 -3.41 -0.64
CA VAL A 12 12.90 -2.22 -0.99
C VAL A 12 13.88 -1.18 -1.50
N PHE A 13 13.69 -0.73 -2.73
CA PHE A 13 14.50 0.31 -3.35
C PHE A 13 13.76 1.65 -3.27
N ALA A 14 14.40 2.67 -2.70
CA ALA A 14 13.90 4.01 -2.67
C ALA A 14 14.54 4.85 -3.77
N PHE A 15 13.73 5.43 -4.65
CA PHE A 15 14.18 6.31 -5.71
C PHE A 15 13.63 7.71 -5.48
N LYS A 16 14.41 8.72 -5.84
CA LYS A 16 14.01 10.11 -5.84
C LYS A 16 13.90 10.60 -7.27
N ASN A 17 12.81 11.27 -7.59
CA ASN A 17 12.62 11.97 -8.85
C ASN A 17 12.72 13.50 -8.63
N GLY A 18 13.45 14.16 -9.52
CA GLY A 18 13.69 15.61 -9.46
C GLY A 18 14.87 16.03 -8.55
N SER A 19 15.21 17.33 -8.57
CA SER A 19 16.35 17.92 -7.89
C SER A 19 16.01 18.48 -6.50
N ALA A 20 14.75 18.78 -6.22
CA ALA A 20 14.33 19.31 -4.92
C ALA A 20 14.66 18.34 -3.77
N PRO A 21 14.95 18.81 -2.57
CA PRO A 21 15.12 17.96 -1.40
C PRO A 21 13.89 17.05 -1.22
N HIS A 22 14.11 15.78 -0.85
CA HIS A 22 13.02 14.89 -0.48
C HIS A 22 12.45 15.27 0.89
N ILE A 23 11.19 14.96 1.12
CA ILE A 23 10.59 15.05 2.44
C ILE A 23 11.24 13.97 3.32
N ASN A 24 11.82 14.37 4.43
CA ASN A 24 12.36 13.50 5.45
C ASN A 24 11.65 13.78 6.78
N SER A 25 10.56 13.08 7.02
CA SER A 25 9.81 13.19 8.27
C SER A 25 10.35 12.26 9.35
N PHE A 26 11.36 11.47 9.04
CA PHE A 26 11.93 10.52 9.98
C PHE A 26 12.86 11.19 11.00
N GLU A 27 13.69 12.16 10.57
CA GLU A 27 14.64 12.90 11.43
C GLU A 27 15.48 11.95 12.31
N LEU A 28 16.27 11.11 11.65
CA LEU A 28 17.10 10.10 12.30
C LEU A 28 18.00 10.71 13.39
N GLY A 29 18.03 10.07 14.56
CA GLY A 29 18.80 10.53 15.71
C GLY A 29 18.11 11.61 16.56
N GLN A 30 16.93 12.10 16.14
CA GLN A 30 16.14 13.07 16.88
C GLN A 30 14.90 12.40 17.49
N HIS A 31 14.44 12.92 18.62
CA HIS A 31 13.22 12.46 19.30
C HIS A 31 13.17 10.95 19.56
N GLY A 32 14.32 10.31 19.79
CA GLY A 32 14.40 8.86 20.03
C GLY A 32 14.20 7.99 18.79
N ARG A 33 14.34 8.54 17.59
CA ARG A 33 14.15 7.82 16.33
C ARG A 33 15.47 7.24 15.82
N TYR A 34 15.63 5.93 15.99
CA TYR A 34 16.85 5.20 15.64
C TYR A 34 16.55 3.99 14.73
N ARG A 35 15.71 4.17 13.71
CA ARG A 35 15.45 3.09 12.75
C ARG A 35 16.67 2.81 11.89
N THR A 36 16.89 1.52 11.66
CA THR A 36 17.90 1.06 10.71
C THR A 36 17.27 0.82 9.34
N ASN A 37 18.09 0.55 8.34
CA ASN A 37 17.64 0.11 7.01
C ASN A 37 17.14 -1.34 6.98
N VAL A 38 17.16 -2.04 8.11
CA VAL A 38 16.55 -3.37 8.26
C VAL A 38 15.21 -3.21 8.98
N TRP A 39 14.14 -3.58 8.29
CA TRP A 39 12.78 -3.49 8.78
C TRP A 39 12.25 -4.87 9.15
N CYS A 40 11.89 -5.06 10.41
CA CYS A 40 11.35 -6.31 10.90
C CYS A 40 9.84 -6.17 11.14
N TYR A 41 9.05 -6.73 10.23
CA TYR A 41 7.59 -6.82 10.36
C TYR A 41 7.16 -8.27 10.36
N LYS A 42 6.16 -8.59 11.17
CA LYS A 42 5.53 -9.91 11.13
C LYS A 42 4.81 -10.06 9.78
N GLY A 43 5.20 -11.07 9.01
CA GLY A 43 4.51 -11.41 7.77
C GLY A 43 3.10 -11.92 8.04
N VAL A 44 2.21 -11.74 7.09
CA VAL A 44 0.83 -12.28 7.13
C VAL A 44 0.82 -13.80 7.24
N ASN A 45 1.91 -14.46 6.85
CA ASN A 45 2.10 -15.92 6.94
C ASN A 45 2.43 -16.44 8.36
N THR A 46 2.52 -15.57 9.37
CA THR A 46 2.73 -16.00 10.75
C THR A 46 1.41 -16.53 11.33
N LEU A 47 1.43 -17.64 12.06
CA LEU A 47 0.26 -18.27 12.68
C LEU A 47 -0.52 -17.25 13.54
N ARG A 48 -1.65 -16.79 13.02
CA ARG A 48 -2.55 -15.86 13.68
C ARG A 48 -4.00 -16.20 13.32
N SER A 49 -4.92 -16.00 14.24
CA SER A 49 -6.36 -16.10 13.93
C SER A 49 -6.75 -15.05 12.88
N GLY A 50 -7.54 -15.41 11.88
CA GLY A 50 -7.89 -14.56 10.73
C GLY A 50 -6.96 -14.68 9.50
N ARG A 51 -5.90 -15.49 9.58
CA ARG A 51 -4.92 -15.71 8.50
C ARG A 51 -5.55 -16.17 7.18
N MET A 52 -6.54 -17.06 7.27
CA MET A 52 -7.17 -17.63 6.07
C MET A 52 -7.93 -16.57 5.28
N ASP A 53 -8.54 -15.60 5.96
CA ASP A 53 -9.26 -14.50 5.33
C ASP A 53 -8.28 -13.54 4.63
N GLU A 54 -7.13 -13.24 5.26
CA GLU A 54 -6.10 -12.38 4.66
C GLU A 54 -5.40 -13.05 3.47
N LEU A 55 -5.12 -14.35 3.53
CA LEU A 55 -4.54 -15.11 2.41
C LEU A 55 -5.52 -15.33 1.26
N ALA A 56 -6.82 -15.38 1.55
CA ALA A 56 -7.86 -15.44 0.53
C ALA A 56 -7.97 -14.12 -0.25
N LEU A 57 -7.47 -13.01 0.32
CA LEU A 57 -7.48 -11.70 -0.34
C LEU A 57 -6.43 -11.60 -1.46
N HIS A 58 -5.20 -12.05 -1.21
CA HIS A 58 -4.10 -12.02 -2.19
C HIS A 58 -2.95 -12.92 -1.73
N PRO A 59 -2.26 -13.66 -2.65
CA PRO A 59 -1.15 -14.54 -2.29
C PRO A 59 0.02 -13.86 -1.56
N THR A 60 0.20 -12.55 -1.76
CA THR A 60 1.35 -11.77 -1.25
C THR A 60 0.90 -10.49 -0.55
N VAL A 61 0.03 -10.61 0.46
CA VAL A 61 -0.40 -9.45 1.26
C VAL A 61 0.78 -8.85 2.02
N LYS A 62 1.04 -7.57 1.83
CA LYS A 62 2.04 -6.82 2.59
C LYS A 62 1.46 -6.30 3.91
N PRO A 63 2.24 -6.27 5.01
CA PRO A 63 1.77 -5.70 6.27
C PRO A 63 1.42 -4.22 6.12
N VAL A 64 0.20 -3.84 6.44
CA VAL A 64 -0.27 -2.43 6.37
C VAL A 64 0.64 -1.51 7.20
N GLN A 65 1.12 -1.98 8.36
CA GLN A 65 2.00 -1.18 9.22
C GLN A 65 3.33 -0.84 8.54
N MET A 66 3.93 -1.77 7.80
CA MET A 66 5.17 -1.54 7.05
C MET A 66 4.99 -0.43 6.02
N ILE A 67 3.89 -0.49 5.25
CA ILE A 67 3.58 0.52 4.23
C ILE A 67 3.27 1.87 4.90
N ALA A 68 2.50 1.87 5.99
CA ALA A 68 2.17 3.07 6.74
C ALA A 68 3.41 3.78 7.29
N ASP A 69 4.40 3.03 7.76
CA ASP A 69 5.65 3.59 8.25
C ASP A 69 6.49 4.18 7.11
N ALA A 70 6.59 3.48 5.97
CA ALA A 70 7.24 4.01 4.78
C ALA A 70 6.58 5.31 4.27
N ILE A 71 5.25 5.35 4.22
CA ILE A 71 4.49 6.53 3.80
C ILE A 71 4.77 7.73 4.74
N LYS A 72 4.80 7.50 6.05
CA LYS A 72 5.07 8.56 7.04
C LYS A 72 6.48 9.13 6.92
N ASP A 73 7.46 8.29 6.60
CA ASP A 73 8.87 8.70 6.54
C ASP A 73 9.12 9.76 5.45
N VAL A 74 8.38 9.71 4.33
CA VAL A 74 8.66 10.52 3.13
C VAL A 74 7.47 11.34 2.63
N SER A 75 6.41 11.47 3.41
CA SER A 75 5.24 12.26 3.03
C SER A 75 4.61 12.97 4.21
N GLN A 76 3.85 14.02 3.92
CA GLN A 76 3.04 14.75 4.90
C GLN A 76 1.58 14.30 4.86
N ARG A 77 0.81 14.61 5.91
CA ARG A 77 -0.65 14.39 5.91
C ARG A 77 -1.28 15.15 4.74
N GLY A 78 -2.30 14.54 4.12
CA GLY A 78 -2.96 15.09 2.93
C GLY A 78 -2.21 14.85 1.61
N ALA A 79 -0.96 14.38 1.64
CA ALA A 79 -0.22 14.04 0.43
C ALA A 79 -0.87 12.90 -0.35
N ILE A 80 -0.60 12.83 -1.65
CA ILE A 80 -1.04 11.75 -2.52
C ILE A 80 -0.04 10.59 -2.42
N VAL A 81 -0.57 9.39 -2.29
CA VAL A 81 0.15 8.13 -2.41
C VAL A 81 -0.43 7.38 -3.59
N LEU A 82 0.39 7.12 -4.60
CA LEU A 82 0.00 6.39 -5.81
C LEU A 82 0.57 4.97 -5.75
N ASP A 83 -0.29 3.98 -6.00
CA ASP A 83 0.09 2.58 -6.15
C ASP A 83 -0.51 2.04 -7.45
N LEU A 84 0.34 1.71 -8.41
CA LEU A 84 -0.08 1.23 -9.73
C LEU A 84 -0.46 -0.27 -9.73
N PHE A 85 -0.25 -0.98 -8.63
CA PHE A 85 -0.49 -2.41 -8.48
C PHE A 85 -1.17 -2.69 -7.14
N GLY A 86 -2.43 -2.28 -7.02
CA GLY A 86 -3.18 -2.25 -5.76
C GLY A 86 -3.25 -3.57 -5.00
N GLY A 87 -3.33 -4.70 -5.73
CA GLY A 87 -3.29 -6.05 -5.19
C GLY A 87 -4.31 -6.28 -4.09
N SER A 88 -3.85 -6.40 -2.85
CA SER A 88 -4.73 -6.57 -1.69
C SER A 88 -5.27 -5.27 -1.09
N GLY A 89 -4.89 -4.08 -1.60
CA GLY A 89 -5.29 -2.79 -1.07
C GLY A 89 -4.59 -2.36 0.22
N SER A 90 -3.48 -2.98 0.57
CA SER A 90 -2.75 -2.62 1.79
C SER A 90 -2.28 -1.17 1.78
N THR A 91 -1.93 -0.64 0.60
CA THR A 91 -1.52 0.76 0.40
C THR A 91 -2.69 1.71 0.65
N LEU A 92 -3.90 1.39 0.20
CA LEU A 92 -5.10 2.21 0.43
C LEU A 92 -5.38 2.36 1.92
N ILE A 93 -5.37 1.24 2.65
CA ILE A 93 -5.58 1.24 4.11
C ILE A 93 -4.46 2.00 4.83
N ALA A 94 -3.21 1.83 4.41
CA ALA A 94 -2.08 2.53 4.99
C ALA A 94 -2.17 4.06 4.76
N ALA A 95 -2.56 4.49 3.57
CA ALA A 95 -2.79 5.89 3.24
C ALA A 95 -3.92 6.47 4.10
N HIS A 96 -5.07 5.81 4.16
CA HIS A 96 -6.19 6.21 5.02
C HIS A 96 -5.76 6.33 6.49
N LYS A 97 -5.15 5.28 7.03
CA LYS A 97 -4.67 5.22 8.42
C LYS A 97 -3.71 6.36 8.77
N THR A 98 -2.93 6.82 7.82
CA THR A 98 -1.93 7.88 8.02
C THR A 98 -2.40 9.27 7.61
N GLY A 99 -3.65 9.40 7.15
CA GLY A 99 -4.26 10.65 6.71
C GLY A 99 -3.68 11.16 5.39
N ARG A 100 -3.33 10.24 4.48
CA ARG A 100 -2.94 10.52 3.10
C ARG A 100 -4.07 10.12 2.16
N ARG A 101 -4.03 10.63 0.94
CA ARG A 101 -4.96 10.25 -0.14
C ARG A 101 -4.34 9.14 -0.96
N GLY A 102 -4.95 7.94 -0.93
CA GLY A 102 -4.51 6.80 -1.73
C GLY A 102 -5.16 6.82 -3.10
N TYR A 103 -4.37 6.68 -4.14
CA TYR A 103 -4.81 6.43 -5.52
C TYR A 103 -4.23 5.09 -5.96
N LEU A 104 -5.07 4.18 -6.37
CA LEU A 104 -4.65 2.83 -6.74
C LEU A 104 -5.11 2.50 -8.16
N CYS A 105 -4.28 1.78 -8.88
CA CYS A 105 -4.66 1.07 -10.09
C CYS A 105 -4.60 -0.43 -9.81
N GLU A 106 -5.56 -1.17 -10.37
CA GLU A 106 -5.57 -2.63 -10.31
C GLU A 106 -6.18 -3.14 -11.63
N LEU A 107 -5.53 -4.13 -12.22
CA LEU A 107 -5.93 -4.67 -13.51
C LEU A 107 -7.07 -5.69 -13.38
N ASP A 108 -7.05 -6.49 -12.32
CA ASP A 108 -8.04 -7.54 -12.11
C ASP A 108 -9.27 -6.99 -11.37
N PRO A 109 -10.46 -6.99 -11.99
CA PRO A 109 -11.67 -6.47 -11.38
C PRO A 109 -12.05 -7.20 -10.07
N ILE A 110 -11.70 -8.48 -9.94
CA ILE A 110 -11.96 -9.25 -8.71
C ILE A 110 -11.12 -8.67 -7.55
N TYR A 111 -9.88 -8.24 -7.84
CA TYR A 111 -9.06 -7.57 -6.83
C TYR A 111 -9.53 -6.14 -6.57
N CYS A 112 -10.06 -5.42 -7.57
CA CYS A 112 -10.71 -4.12 -7.34
C CYS A 112 -11.83 -4.22 -6.30
N ASP A 113 -12.75 -5.17 -6.48
CA ASP A 113 -13.85 -5.43 -5.53
C ASP A 113 -13.34 -5.78 -4.13
N ARG A 114 -12.27 -6.58 -4.05
CA ARG A 114 -11.66 -6.95 -2.76
C ARG A 114 -11.03 -5.77 -2.06
N ILE A 115 -10.36 -4.88 -2.80
CA ILE A 115 -9.78 -3.65 -2.27
C ILE A 115 -10.87 -2.78 -1.66
N ILE A 116 -11.96 -2.57 -2.40
CA ILE A 116 -13.10 -1.75 -1.97
C ILE A 116 -13.70 -2.32 -0.69
N ARG A 117 -14.13 -3.58 -0.70
CA ARG A 117 -14.73 -4.23 0.49
C ARG A 117 -13.80 -4.21 1.71
N ARG A 118 -12.50 -4.39 1.50
CA ARG A 118 -11.52 -4.34 2.58
C ARG A 118 -11.39 -2.94 3.16
N TRP A 119 -11.42 -1.92 2.30
CA TRP A 119 -11.37 -0.53 2.74
C TRP A 119 -12.66 -0.15 3.48
N GLU A 120 -13.83 -0.47 2.96
CA GLU A 120 -15.14 -0.23 3.61
C GLU A 120 -15.19 -0.86 5.00
N ALA A 121 -14.76 -2.12 5.12
CA ALA A 121 -14.71 -2.81 6.40
C ALA A 121 -13.76 -2.12 7.41
N TYR A 122 -12.66 -1.54 6.92
CA TYR A 122 -11.68 -0.84 7.74
C TYR A 122 -12.14 0.57 8.10
N ALA A 123 -12.61 1.34 7.13
CA ALA A 123 -12.99 2.74 7.27
C ALA A 123 -14.34 2.90 8.00
N LYS A 124 -15.18 1.86 7.97
CA LYS A 124 -16.60 1.92 8.41
C LYS A 124 -17.39 2.92 7.58
N ASP A 125 -17.10 2.98 6.30
CA ASP A 125 -17.65 3.93 5.33
C ASP A 125 -17.92 3.18 4.02
N GLU A 126 -18.74 3.73 3.13
CA GLU A 126 -19.12 3.13 1.85
C GLU A 126 -18.35 3.80 0.71
N ALA A 127 -17.93 2.99 -0.27
CA ALA A 127 -17.30 3.49 -1.47
C ALA A 127 -18.36 3.96 -2.48
N GLU A 128 -18.12 5.09 -3.12
CA GLU A 128 -19.01 5.65 -4.14
C GLU A 128 -18.47 5.36 -5.54
N LEU A 129 -19.32 4.85 -6.43
CA LEU A 129 -19.00 4.69 -7.84
C LEU A 129 -19.20 6.02 -8.57
N ILE A 130 -18.11 6.72 -8.88
CA ILE A 130 -18.18 8.02 -9.58
C ILE A 130 -18.34 7.86 -11.08
N ALA A 131 -17.65 6.88 -11.69
CA ALA A 131 -17.73 6.60 -13.13
C ALA A 131 -17.49 5.12 -13.42
N CYS A 132 -18.23 4.60 -14.38
CA CYS A 132 -18.02 3.26 -14.92
C CYS A 132 -17.68 3.37 -16.40
N GLY A 133 -16.44 3.05 -16.75
CA GLY A 133 -15.97 2.99 -18.13
C GLY A 133 -16.39 1.70 -18.82
N ILE A 134 -17.68 1.57 -19.16
CA ILE A 134 -18.16 0.46 -20.00
C ILE A 134 -18.47 1.04 -21.38
N GLY A 135 -17.52 0.95 -22.30
CA GLY A 135 -17.73 1.30 -23.71
C GLY A 135 -16.46 1.78 -24.38
N GLU A 136 -16.34 1.49 -25.66
CA GLU A 136 -15.22 1.86 -26.55
C GLU A 136 -14.94 3.38 -26.64
N GLY A 137 -15.77 4.22 -26.02
CA GLY A 137 -15.60 5.68 -25.98
C GLY A 137 -14.88 6.23 -24.74
N ALA A 138 -14.65 5.44 -23.71
CA ALA A 138 -14.10 5.94 -22.45
C ALA A 138 -12.57 6.14 -22.46
N LEU A 139 -11.88 5.68 -23.49
CA LEU A 139 -10.42 5.83 -23.64
C LEU A 139 -9.97 7.14 -24.29
N VAL A 140 -10.91 7.97 -24.78
CA VAL A 140 -10.59 9.20 -25.55
C VAL A 140 -10.59 10.46 -24.68
N GLY A 141 -10.99 10.39 -23.41
CA GLY A 141 -11.20 11.56 -22.56
C GLY A 141 -10.05 11.92 -21.59
N ALA A 142 -8.93 11.22 -21.60
CA ALA A 142 -7.85 11.43 -20.62
C ALA A 142 -6.61 12.18 -21.19
N ALA A 143 -6.74 12.90 -22.29
CA ALA A 143 -5.70 13.76 -22.84
C ALA A 143 -6.25 15.18 -23.03
N GLY A 144 -6.18 15.94 -21.97
CA GLY A 144 -6.48 17.36 -21.92
C GLY A 144 -5.78 18.00 -20.74
#